data_bfa5572f1188062b254a80bb15b5cec8
#
_entry.id   bfa5572f1188062b254a80bb15b5cec8
#
_cell.length_a   1.000
_cell.length_b   1.000
_cell.length_c   1.000
_cell.angle_alpha   90.00
_cell.angle_beta   90.00
_cell.angle_gamma   90.00
#
_symmetry.space_group_name_H-M   'P 1'
#
loop_
_entity.id
_entity.type
_entity.pdbx_description
1 polymer ?
#
loop_
_entity_poly.entity_id
_entity_poly.type
_entity_poly.pdbx_seq_one_letter_code
_entity_poly.pdbx_strand_id
1 'polypeptide(L)'
;MKHLILGNGPAGVIAVEGIRRLRPSDEIVLIGSEDAPPYSRMAIPYLLVGNISEEGTYLRKSKDHFSKLGIQLKKARAHSLDIKNKSLNLGGSDSIHFDKLLIATGSVPVRPPIPGIDLPGVHPCWTLEDARAIQKLAKPGARVLQMGAGFIGCIILEALASKNVKLTVVEMGDRMVPRMMTEVAGNLIKKWVEEKGIAVHTNTKVESITQSQSGLLVKLSNGEVIEVDLVISATGVKPNIEFLKNSGLQIQTGILVNEQMQTSHPDIYAAGDVTESIDFCTGERIINAIQPNAADQASIAACNMAGGHATAVGSLQVNVLDTLGLISSSFGQWSGIQGGQHVERCNPDQYQYIRLEFDQDRLIGA
;
A
#
# COMPACT_ATOMS: atom_id res chain seq x y z
N MET A 1 -27.35 13.92 9.74
CA MET A 1 -27.07 12.98 8.63
C MET A 1 -26.28 11.81 9.17
N LYS A 2 -26.33 10.67 8.47
CA LYS A 2 -25.52 9.48 8.78
C LYS A 2 -24.38 9.35 7.78
N HIS A 3 -23.18 9.52 8.27
CA HIS A 3 -21.96 9.31 7.51
C HIS A 3 -21.39 7.92 7.79
N LEU A 4 -21.23 7.14 6.73
CA LEU A 4 -20.65 5.82 6.81
C LEU A 4 -19.25 5.87 6.18
N ILE A 5 -18.25 5.42 6.92
CA ILE A 5 -16.85 5.36 6.45
C ILE A 5 -16.41 3.91 6.45
N LEU A 6 -16.14 3.37 5.27
CA LEU A 6 -15.73 1.99 5.07
C LEU A 6 -14.20 1.93 4.87
N GLY A 7 -13.52 1.41 5.87
CA GLY A 7 -12.06 1.34 5.97
C GLY A 7 -11.54 2.21 7.12
N ASN A 8 -10.90 1.57 8.10
CA ASN A 8 -10.39 2.19 9.31
C ASN A 8 -8.86 2.45 9.28
N GLY A 9 -8.28 2.52 8.09
CA GLY A 9 -6.91 2.98 7.87
C GLY A 9 -6.77 4.50 7.97
N PRO A 10 -5.59 5.08 7.61
CA PRO A 10 -5.32 6.52 7.72
C PRO A 10 -6.40 7.40 7.07
N ALA A 11 -6.84 7.06 5.86
CA ALA A 11 -7.89 7.83 5.17
C ALA A 11 -9.19 7.86 5.96
N GLY A 12 -9.65 6.69 6.43
CA GLY A 12 -10.90 6.61 7.20
C GLY A 12 -10.84 7.39 8.51
N VAL A 13 -9.73 7.29 9.26
CA VAL A 13 -9.55 8.01 10.53
C VAL A 13 -9.55 9.52 10.32
N ILE A 14 -8.80 10.02 9.33
CA ILE A 14 -8.75 11.44 9.00
C ILE A 14 -10.14 11.95 8.58
N ALA A 15 -10.87 11.15 7.80
CA ALA A 15 -12.21 11.53 7.35
C ALA A 15 -13.21 11.64 8.51
N VAL A 16 -13.28 10.65 9.41
CA VAL A 16 -14.24 10.72 10.53
C VAL A 16 -13.97 11.89 11.46
N GLU A 17 -12.68 12.20 11.71
CA GLU A 17 -12.29 13.36 12.52
C GLU A 17 -12.61 14.68 11.81
N GLY A 18 -12.38 14.74 10.49
CA GLY A 18 -12.74 15.90 9.66
C GLY A 18 -14.24 16.15 9.66
N ILE A 19 -15.04 15.12 9.41
CA ILE A 19 -16.50 15.21 9.43
C ILE A 19 -17.00 15.63 10.82
N ARG A 20 -16.51 15.03 11.91
CA ARG A 20 -16.93 15.36 13.29
C ARG A 20 -16.69 16.82 13.62
N ARG A 21 -15.55 17.38 13.18
CA ARG A 21 -15.21 18.79 13.38
C ARG A 21 -16.19 19.73 12.66
N LEU A 22 -16.62 19.37 11.47
CA LEU A 22 -17.53 20.16 10.62
C LEU A 22 -19.02 19.91 10.92
N ARG A 23 -19.35 18.73 11.41
CA ARG A 23 -20.71 18.26 11.71
C ARG A 23 -20.76 17.62 13.11
N PRO A 24 -20.83 18.45 14.16
CA PRO A 24 -20.72 17.96 15.55
C PRO A 24 -21.83 17.00 15.98
N SER A 25 -23.02 17.10 15.38
CA SER A 25 -24.20 16.31 15.76
C SER A 25 -24.55 15.16 14.82
N ASP A 26 -23.84 15.01 13.70
CA ASP A 26 -24.14 13.96 12.74
C ASP A 26 -23.72 12.56 13.25
N GLU A 27 -24.45 11.54 12.86
CA GLU A 27 -24.07 10.14 13.13
C GLU A 27 -22.88 9.75 12.25
N ILE A 28 -21.82 9.20 12.85
CA ILE A 28 -20.62 8.76 12.14
C ILE A 28 -20.29 7.33 12.53
N VAL A 29 -20.21 6.44 11.53
CA VAL A 29 -19.86 5.04 11.71
C VAL A 29 -18.58 4.74 10.91
N LEU A 30 -17.54 4.27 11.58
CA LEU A 30 -16.28 3.81 10.98
C LEU A 30 -16.23 2.29 10.99
N ILE A 31 -16.16 1.69 9.80
CA ILE A 31 -16.16 0.24 9.62
C ILE A 31 -14.77 -0.25 9.26
N GLY A 32 -14.26 -1.24 9.99
CA GLY A 32 -13.05 -1.99 9.69
C GLY A 32 -13.27 -3.48 9.78
N SER A 33 -12.51 -4.27 9.03
CA SER A 33 -12.67 -5.73 8.99
C SER A 33 -11.68 -6.51 9.88
N GLU A 34 -10.66 -5.85 10.40
CA GLU A 34 -9.60 -6.48 11.19
C GLU A 34 -9.87 -6.38 12.70
N ASP A 35 -9.28 -7.29 13.48
CA ASP A 35 -9.41 -7.33 14.95
C ASP A 35 -8.52 -6.33 15.70
N ALA A 36 -7.87 -5.44 14.98
CA ALA A 36 -7.00 -4.42 15.55
C ALA A 36 -7.69 -3.05 15.60
N PRO A 37 -7.33 -2.18 16.56
CA PRO A 37 -7.68 -0.76 16.47
C PRO A 37 -7.20 -0.15 15.14
N PRO A 38 -7.74 1.00 14.71
CA PRO A 38 -7.25 1.67 13.51
C PRO A 38 -5.72 1.89 13.56
N TYR A 39 -4.99 1.37 12.59
CA TYR A 39 -3.53 1.42 12.55
C TYR A 39 -2.99 1.81 11.17
N SER A 40 -1.72 2.21 11.11
CA SER A 40 -0.99 2.47 9.87
C SER A 40 -0.20 1.24 9.43
N ARG A 41 -0.46 0.75 8.21
CA ARG A 41 0.32 -0.35 7.60
C ARG A 41 1.77 0.05 7.38
N MET A 42 2.04 1.34 7.17
CA MET A 42 3.39 1.89 7.04
C MET A 42 4.22 1.74 8.32
N ALA A 43 3.59 1.48 9.46
CA ALA A 43 4.29 1.24 10.72
C ALA A 43 4.69 -0.24 10.94
N ILE A 44 4.18 -1.17 10.12
CA ILE A 44 4.49 -2.61 10.24
C ILE A 44 6.00 -2.89 10.12
N PRO A 45 6.77 -2.32 9.19
CA PRO A 45 8.21 -2.53 9.12
C PRO A 45 8.93 -2.13 10.42
N TYR A 46 8.56 -1.01 11.03
CA TYR A 46 9.14 -0.57 12.32
C TYR A 46 8.79 -1.52 13.47
N LEU A 47 7.59 -2.11 13.44
CA LEU A 47 7.21 -3.19 14.37
C LEU A 47 8.06 -4.45 14.14
N LEU A 48 8.29 -4.83 12.89
CA LEU A 48 9.10 -5.99 12.54
C LEU A 48 10.55 -5.81 12.98
N VAL A 49 11.14 -4.63 12.81
CA VAL A 49 12.48 -4.28 13.32
C VAL A 49 12.52 -4.33 14.85
N GLY A 50 11.42 -4.00 15.51
CA GLY A 50 11.35 -3.88 16.98
C GLY A 50 11.54 -2.45 17.49
N ASN A 51 11.54 -1.45 16.61
CA ASN A 51 11.66 -0.04 16.97
C ASN A 51 10.40 0.50 17.68
N ILE A 52 9.27 -0.14 17.44
CA ILE A 52 7.99 0.17 18.09
C ILE A 52 7.29 -1.12 18.54
N SER A 53 6.43 -1.01 19.55
CA SER A 53 5.48 -2.06 19.90
C SER A 53 4.31 -2.11 18.91
N GLU A 54 3.46 -3.12 19.01
CA GLU A 54 2.24 -3.17 18.19
C GLU A 54 1.34 -1.96 18.40
N GLU A 55 1.22 -1.48 19.66
CA GLU A 55 0.48 -0.25 19.97
C GLU A 55 1.09 1.00 19.31
N GLY A 56 2.39 0.97 19.01
CA GLY A 56 3.08 2.02 18.25
C GLY A 56 2.57 2.17 16.82
N THR A 57 1.94 1.14 16.26
CA THR A 57 1.33 1.18 14.93
C THR A 57 -0.02 1.89 14.91
N TYR A 58 -0.70 2.02 16.06
CA TYR A 58 -2.05 2.55 16.16
C TYR A 58 -2.10 4.04 15.83
N LEU A 59 -3.05 4.42 14.99
CA LEU A 59 -3.24 5.79 14.55
C LEU A 59 -3.64 6.73 15.69
N ARG A 60 -4.33 6.20 16.69
CA ARG A 60 -4.67 6.95 17.91
C ARG A 60 -4.35 6.10 19.13
N LYS A 61 -3.58 6.66 20.04
CA LYS A 61 -3.08 5.93 21.23
C LYS A 61 -4.13 5.81 22.33
N SER A 62 -5.03 6.78 22.44
CA SER A 62 -6.10 6.76 23.44
C SER A 62 -7.18 5.77 23.01
N LYS A 63 -7.48 4.78 23.84
CA LYS A 63 -8.51 3.75 23.57
C LYS A 63 -9.92 4.34 23.44
N ASP A 64 -10.18 5.45 24.08
CA ASP A 64 -11.46 6.16 24.10
C ASP A 64 -11.55 7.32 23.08
N HIS A 65 -10.56 7.46 22.19
CA HIS A 65 -10.50 8.55 21.23
C HIS A 65 -11.78 8.67 20.38
N PHE A 66 -12.18 7.58 19.75
CA PHE A 66 -13.35 7.57 18.88
C PHE A 66 -14.67 7.72 19.65
N SER A 67 -14.79 7.08 20.81
CA SER A 67 -15.99 7.20 21.65
C SER A 67 -16.17 8.61 22.21
N LYS A 68 -15.09 9.30 22.62
CA LYS A 68 -15.12 10.71 23.02
C LYS A 68 -15.58 11.65 21.90
N LEU A 69 -15.28 11.29 20.66
CA LEU A 69 -15.75 12.01 19.48
C LEU A 69 -17.16 11.58 19.03
N GLY A 70 -17.80 10.66 19.74
CA GLY A 70 -19.10 10.11 19.34
C GLY A 70 -19.05 9.37 18.00
N ILE A 71 -17.92 8.78 17.65
CA ILE A 71 -17.74 7.97 16.44
C ILE A 71 -17.93 6.51 16.81
N GLN A 72 -18.87 5.85 16.13
CA GLN A 72 -19.11 4.43 16.32
C GLN A 72 -18.12 3.60 15.51
N LEU A 73 -17.33 2.77 16.16
CA LEU A 73 -16.52 1.75 15.49
C LEU A 73 -17.34 0.48 15.30
N LYS A 74 -17.39 -0.04 14.07
CA LYS A 74 -18.06 -1.31 13.75
C LYS A 74 -17.05 -2.25 13.08
N LYS A 75 -16.85 -3.44 13.66
CA LYS A 75 -16.11 -4.52 13.01
C LYS A 75 -17.04 -5.24 12.04
N ALA A 76 -16.80 -5.10 10.75
CA ALA A 76 -17.52 -5.80 9.70
C ALA A 76 -16.75 -5.76 8.37
N ARG A 77 -17.07 -6.67 7.47
CA ARG A 77 -16.59 -6.68 6.08
C ARG A 77 -17.76 -6.33 5.14
N ALA A 78 -17.53 -5.45 4.18
CA ALA A 78 -18.48 -5.17 3.13
C ALA A 78 -18.51 -6.32 2.12
N HIS A 79 -19.71 -6.77 1.75
CA HIS A 79 -19.94 -7.82 0.75
C HIS A 79 -20.52 -7.28 -0.55
N SER A 80 -21.37 -6.25 -0.47
CA SER A 80 -21.91 -5.57 -1.65
C SER A 80 -22.42 -4.17 -1.28
N LEU A 81 -22.52 -3.32 -2.28
CA LEU A 81 -23.06 -1.95 -2.18
C LEU A 81 -24.26 -1.80 -3.09
N ASP A 82 -25.40 -1.41 -2.52
CA ASP A 82 -26.60 -1.00 -3.25
C ASP A 82 -26.67 0.53 -3.27
N ILE A 83 -26.30 1.14 -4.39
CA ILE A 83 -26.30 2.60 -4.54
C ILE A 83 -27.69 3.19 -4.63
N LYS A 84 -28.67 2.43 -5.14
CA LYS A 84 -30.06 2.91 -5.28
C LYS A 84 -30.74 3.07 -3.93
N ASN A 85 -30.56 2.07 -3.05
CA ASN A 85 -31.15 2.07 -1.72
C ASN A 85 -30.19 2.67 -0.66
N LYS A 86 -29.01 3.19 -1.07
CA LYS A 86 -27.96 3.72 -0.17
C LYS A 86 -27.70 2.79 1.00
N SER A 87 -27.43 1.53 0.71
CA SER A 87 -27.17 0.52 1.73
C SER A 87 -25.93 -0.30 1.42
N LEU A 88 -25.17 -0.62 2.48
CA LEU A 88 -24.00 -1.46 2.45
C LEU A 88 -24.34 -2.80 3.13
N ASN A 89 -24.21 -3.90 2.40
CA ASN A 89 -24.38 -5.25 2.95
C ASN A 89 -23.09 -5.67 3.66
N LEU A 90 -23.21 -6.11 4.91
CA LEU A 90 -22.10 -6.53 5.78
C LEU A 90 -22.04 -8.05 6.00
N GLY A 91 -22.87 -8.80 5.26
CA GLY A 91 -22.95 -10.25 5.31
C GLY A 91 -24.26 -10.76 5.93
N GLY A 92 -24.79 -11.85 5.38
CA GLY A 92 -26.09 -12.37 5.77
C GLY A 92 -27.20 -11.33 5.61
N SER A 93 -27.98 -11.10 6.66
CA SER A 93 -29.04 -10.07 6.73
C SER A 93 -28.54 -8.72 7.29
N ASP A 94 -27.28 -8.59 7.69
CA ASP A 94 -26.74 -7.34 8.25
C ASP A 94 -26.50 -6.32 7.13
N SER A 95 -27.22 -5.22 7.15
CA SER A 95 -27.06 -4.11 6.24
C SER A 95 -27.14 -2.79 6.98
N ILE A 96 -26.43 -1.79 6.47
CA ILE A 96 -26.41 -0.46 7.06
C ILE A 96 -26.72 0.60 5.99
N HIS A 97 -27.71 1.44 6.27
CA HIS A 97 -28.03 2.59 5.42
C HIS A 97 -27.18 3.79 5.74
N PHE A 98 -26.96 4.64 4.75
CA PHE A 98 -26.19 5.89 4.87
C PHE A 98 -26.84 7.04 4.10
N ASP A 99 -26.58 8.27 4.55
CA ASP A 99 -26.84 9.47 3.76
C ASP A 99 -25.64 9.79 2.87
N LYS A 100 -24.42 9.65 3.42
CA LYS A 100 -23.15 9.81 2.72
C LYS A 100 -22.21 8.63 3.05
N LEU A 101 -21.51 8.11 2.02
CA LEU A 101 -20.55 7.02 2.15
C LEU A 101 -19.16 7.49 1.70
N LEU A 102 -18.14 7.20 2.49
CA LEU A 102 -16.74 7.22 2.06
C LEU A 102 -16.23 5.78 1.93
N ILE A 103 -15.71 5.44 0.77
CA ILE A 103 -14.99 4.19 0.52
C ILE A 103 -13.49 4.45 0.69
N ALA A 104 -12.91 3.94 1.78
CA ALA A 104 -11.50 4.06 2.15
C ALA A 104 -10.87 2.70 2.42
N THR A 105 -11.27 1.70 1.62
CA THR A 105 -10.89 0.28 1.80
C THR A 105 -9.44 -0.02 1.44
N GLY A 106 -8.74 0.95 0.86
CA GLY A 106 -7.33 0.82 0.53
C GLY A 106 -7.05 -0.25 -0.52
N SER A 107 -5.98 -0.99 -0.33
CA SER A 107 -5.51 -2.04 -1.23
C SER A 107 -5.35 -3.36 -0.50
N VAL A 108 -5.22 -4.43 -1.30
CA VAL A 108 -4.95 -5.81 -0.84
C VAL A 108 -3.75 -6.38 -1.60
N PRO A 109 -2.96 -7.26 -0.98
CA PRO A 109 -1.86 -7.93 -1.67
C PRO A 109 -2.32 -8.68 -2.91
N VAL A 110 -1.56 -8.58 -3.98
CA VAL A 110 -1.72 -9.47 -5.13
C VAL A 110 -1.27 -10.86 -4.72
N ARG A 111 -2.08 -11.86 -5.03
CA ARG A 111 -1.71 -13.28 -4.89
C ARG A 111 -1.42 -13.81 -6.30
N PRO A 112 -0.14 -14.00 -6.65
CA PRO A 112 0.21 -14.54 -7.95
C PRO A 112 -0.29 -15.99 -8.06
N PRO A 113 -0.66 -16.47 -9.26
CA PRO A 113 -1.15 -17.82 -9.47
C PRO A 113 0.01 -18.84 -9.47
N ILE A 114 0.70 -18.93 -8.34
CA ILE A 114 1.84 -19.83 -8.14
C ILE A 114 1.36 -21.02 -7.29
N PRO A 115 1.55 -22.28 -7.74
CA PRO A 115 1.27 -23.45 -6.93
C PRO A 115 1.98 -23.37 -5.59
N GLY A 116 1.23 -23.55 -4.50
CA GLY A 116 1.75 -23.49 -3.14
C GLY A 116 1.79 -22.10 -2.48
N ILE A 117 1.26 -21.05 -3.13
CA ILE A 117 1.23 -19.67 -2.56
C ILE A 117 0.42 -19.57 -1.26
N ASP A 118 -0.46 -20.53 -0.99
CA ASP A 118 -1.32 -20.60 0.20
C ASP A 118 -0.80 -21.55 1.28
N LEU A 119 0.39 -22.13 1.11
CA LEU A 119 0.98 -23.03 2.09
C LEU A 119 1.32 -22.30 3.40
N PRO A 120 1.23 -22.98 4.55
CA PRO A 120 1.77 -22.47 5.80
C PRO A 120 3.25 -22.07 5.65
N GLY A 121 3.62 -20.91 6.17
CA GLY A 121 4.96 -20.33 5.99
C GLY A 121 5.09 -19.41 4.76
N VAL A 122 4.03 -19.23 3.96
CA VAL A 122 3.96 -18.21 2.91
C VAL A 122 3.05 -17.09 3.38
N HIS A 123 3.59 -15.88 3.55
CA HIS A 123 2.85 -14.74 4.06
C HIS A 123 3.05 -13.50 3.17
N PRO A 124 2.01 -12.69 2.92
CA PRO A 124 2.22 -11.30 2.58
C PRO A 124 2.71 -10.54 3.83
N CYS A 125 3.22 -9.34 3.67
CA CYS A 125 3.51 -8.46 4.79
C CYS A 125 2.62 -7.23 4.70
N TRP A 126 1.35 -7.37 5.08
CA TRP A 126 0.32 -6.37 4.84
C TRP A 126 -0.54 -6.03 6.05
N THR A 127 -0.82 -7.00 6.90
CA THR A 127 -1.65 -6.85 8.11
C THR A 127 -0.82 -7.05 9.37
N LEU A 128 -1.36 -6.65 10.53
CA LEU A 128 -0.75 -6.98 11.83
C LEU A 128 -0.72 -8.49 12.07
N GLU A 129 -1.67 -9.24 11.54
CA GLU A 129 -1.66 -10.70 11.60
C GLU A 129 -0.46 -11.27 10.83
N ASP A 130 -0.21 -10.78 9.61
CA ASP A 130 0.99 -11.14 8.85
C ASP A 130 2.27 -10.80 9.64
N ALA A 131 2.34 -9.60 10.22
CA ALA A 131 3.49 -9.18 11.02
C ALA A 131 3.76 -10.13 12.20
N ARG A 132 2.71 -10.54 12.93
CA ARG A 132 2.81 -11.51 14.02
C ARG A 132 3.30 -12.87 13.53
N ALA A 133 2.79 -13.35 12.39
CA ALA A 133 3.23 -14.61 11.78
C ALA A 133 4.70 -14.55 11.35
N ILE A 134 5.09 -13.47 10.66
CA ILE A 134 6.47 -13.23 10.24
C ILE A 134 7.41 -13.16 11.44
N GLN A 135 7.06 -12.45 12.52
CA GLN A 135 7.87 -12.37 13.73
C GLN A 135 8.11 -13.75 14.41
N LYS A 136 7.16 -14.67 14.26
CA LYS A 136 7.32 -16.04 14.78
C LYS A 136 8.31 -16.88 13.95
N LEU A 137 8.33 -16.67 12.64
CA LEU A 137 9.12 -17.46 11.70
C LEU A 137 10.50 -16.85 11.39
N ALA A 138 10.59 -15.54 11.27
CA ALA A 138 11.84 -14.81 10.98
C ALA A 138 12.72 -14.71 12.23
N LYS A 139 13.29 -15.84 12.67
CA LYS A 139 14.25 -15.92 13.77
C LYS A 139 15.69 -15.80 13.25
N PRO A 140 16.67 -15.43 14.09
CA PRO A 140 18.07 -15.43 13.69
C PRO A 140 18.48 -16.76 13.06
N GLY A 141 19.10 -16.68 11.87
CA GLY A 141 19.50 -17.83 11.07
C GLY A 141 18.41 -18.50 10.23
N ALA A 142 17.13 -18.10 10.37
CA ALA A 142 16.06 -18.61 9.52
C ALA A 142 16.33 -18.27 8.03
N ARG A 143 16.01 -19.22 7.15
CA ARG A 143 16.11 -19.06 5.68
C ARG A 143 14.84 -18.40 5.19
N VAL A 144 14.95 -17.22 4.60
CA VAL A 144 13.80 -16.43 4.15
C VAL A 144 13.95 -16.13 2.68
N LEU A 145 12.92 -16.41 1.89
CA LEU A 145 12.83 -15.95 0.51
C LEU A 145 11.76 -14.86 0.40
N GLN A 146 12.16 -13.72 -0.14
CA GLN A 146 11.25 -12.63 -0.46
C GLN A 146 10.99 -12.60 -1.97
N MET A 147 9.72 -12.66 -2.34
CA MET A 147 9.24 -12.50 -3.72
C MET A 147 8.88 -11.04 -3.96
N GLY A 148 9.59 -10.40 -4.87
CA GLY A 148 9.43 -9.00 -5.25
C GLY A 148 10.42 -8.07 -4.55
N ALA A 149 11.06 -7.22 -5.34
CA ALA A 149 11.98 -6.16 -4.92
C ALA A 149 11.45 -4.76 -5.31
N GLY A 150 10.14 -4.58 -5.33
CA GLY A 150 9.49 -3.28 -5.46
C GLY A 150 9.60 -2.45 -4.18
N PHE A 151 8.92 -1.29 -4.13
CA PHE A 151 8.95 -0.37 -2.99
C PHE A 151 8.66 -1.05 -1.64
N ILE A 152 7.52 -1.75 -1.55
CA ILE A 152 7.14 -2.49 -0.33
C ILE A 152 8.16 -3.58 -0.01
N GLY A 153 8.64 -4.30 -1.04
CA GLY A 153 9.64 -5.35 -0.87
C GLY A 153 10.93 -4.83 -0.25
N CYS A 154 11.44 -3.68 -0.69
CA CYS A 154 12.68 -3.10 -0.14
C CYS A 154 12.52 -2.66 1.32
N ILE A 155 11.36 -2.12 1.71
CA ILE A 155 11.09 -1.77 3.11
C ILE A 155 11.01 -3.02 3.99
N ILE A 156 10.40 -4.10 3.50
CA ILE A 156 10.32 -5.37 4.22
C ILE A 156 11.72 -6.03 4.32
N LEU A 157 12.51 -5.97 3.23
CA LEU A 157 13.87 -6.48 3.18
C LEU A 157 14.72 -5.92 4.32
N GLU A 158 14.67 -4.62 4.57
CA GLU A 158 15.38 -3.99 5.68
C GLU A 158 14.95 -4.56 7.03
N ALA A 159 13.63 -4.69 7.23
CA ALA A 159 13.10 -5.24 8.47
C ALA A 159 13.50 -6.72 8.68
N LEU A 160 13.60 -7.51 7.62
CA LEU A 160 14.05 -8.90 7.68
C LEU A 160 15.57 -8.99 7.93
N ALA A 161 16.36 -8.19 7.23
CA ALA A 161 17.82 -8.17 7.40
C ALA A 161 18.21 -7.84 8.84
N SER A 162 17.52 -6.90 9.50
CA SER A 162 17.75 -6.54 10.91
C SER A 162 17.54 -7.70 11.89
N LYS A 163 16.85 -8.78 11.47
CA LYS A 163 16.60 -9.99 12.29
C LYS A 163 17.69 -11.06 12.15
N ASN A 164 18.74 -10.78 11.42
CA ASN A 164 19.82 -11.75 11.15
C ASN A 164 19.31 -13.05 10.50
N VAL A 165 18.36 -12.96 9.60
CA VAL A 165 17.91 -14.08 8.76
C VAL A 165 18.84 -14.26 7.55
N LYS A 166 18.86 -15.45 6.96
CA LYS A 166 19.48 -15.70 5.66
C LYS A 166 18.47 -15.34 4.57
N LEU A 167 18.61 -14.13 4.02
CA LEU A 167 17.62 -13.56 3.09
C LEU A 167 18.03 -13.78 1.64
N THR A 168 17.11 -14.25 0.84
CA THR A 168 17.18 -14.29 -0.62
C THR A 168 16.02 -13.49 -1.20
N VAL A 169 16.30 -12.61 -2.15
CA VAL A 169 15.29 -11.79 -2.84
C VAL A 169 15.18 -12.25 -4.29
N VAL A 170 13.96 -12.45 -4.77
CA VAL A 170 13.66 -12.84 -6.15
C VAL A 170 12.77 -11.78 -6.79
N GLU A 171 13.23 -11.18 -7.90
CA GLU A 171 12.54 -10.14 -8.64
C GLU A 171 12.39 -10.55 -10.11
N MET A 172 11.15 -10.44 -10.63
CA MET A 172 10.87 -10.76 -12.04
C MET A 172 11.44 -9.73 -13.01
N GLY A 173 11.52 -8.48 -12.56
CA GLY A 173 12.12 -7.39 -13.31
C GLY A 173 13.63 -7.53 -13.42
N ASP A 174 14.21 -6.73 -14.27
CA ASP A 174 15.65 -6.67 -14.56
C ASP A 174 16.49 -6.02 -13.45
N ARG A 175 15.84 -5.32 -12.52
CA ARG A 175 16.47 -4.53 -11.45
C ARG A 175 15.59 -4.45 -10.21
N MET A 176 16.15 -3.93 -9.12
CA MET A 176 15.36 -3.58 -7.95
C MET A 176 14.55 -2.30 -8.21
N VAL A 177 13.39 -2.19 -7.58
CA VAL A 177 12.42 -1.06 -7.68
C VAL A 177 12.09 -0.62 -9.12
N PRO A 178 11.78 -1.55 -10.03
CA PRO A 178 11.69 -1.25 -11.47
C PRO A 178 10.57 -0.26 -11.84
N ARG A 179 9.59 -0.06 -10.95
CA ARG A 179 8.45 0.86 -11.17
C ARG A 179 8.68 2.28 -10.66
N MET A 180 9.86 2.59 -10.11
CA MET A 180 10.14 3.91 -9.56
C MET A 180 11.59 4.36 -9.73
N MET A 181 12.45 3.52 -10.30
CA MET A 181 13.88 3.82 -10.50
C MET A 181 14.32 3.42 -11.90
N THR A 182 15.23 4.21 -12.46
CA THR A 182 15.92 3.88 -13.70
C THR A 182 16.73 2.59 -13.56
N GLU A 183 17.19 2.04 -14.67
CA GLU A 183 18.05 0.84 -14.65
C GLU A 183 19.33 1.08 -13.85
N VAL A 184 19.96 2.22 -14.03
CA VAL A 184 21.19 2.60 -13.30
C VAL A 184 20.93 2.63 -11.79
N ALA A 185 19.90 3.34 -11.35
CA ALA A 185 19.58 3.46 -9.94
C ALA A 185 19.18 2.10 -9.32
N GLY A 186 18.33 1.33 -10.00
CA GLY A 186 17.90 0.01 -9.52
C GLY A 186 19.06 -0.99 -9.40
N ASN A 187 20.03 -0.95 -10.32
CA ASN A 187 21.23 -1.77 -10.27
C ASN A 187 22.22 -1.32 -9.16
N LEU A 188 22.31 -0.03 -8.88
CA LEU A 188 23.06 0.47 -7.73
C LEU A 188 22.47 -0.03 -6.41
N ILE A 189 21.13 0.01 -6.26
CA ILE A 189 20.45 -0.54 -5.09
C ILE A 189 20.70 -2.05 -4.98
N LYS A 190 20.63 -2.80 -6.09
CA LYS A 190 20.95 -4.24 -6.10
C LYS A 190 22.37 -4.49 -5.60
N LYS A 191 23.37 -3.82 -6.19
CA LYS A 191 24.78 -3.94 -5.79
C LYS A 191 24.97 -3.66 -4.30
N TRP A 192 24.33 -2.60 -3.79
CA TRP A 192 24.37 -2.25 -2.36
C TRP A 192 23.82 -3.36 -1.48
N VAL A 193 22.67 -3.94 -1.85
CA VAL A 193 22.02 -5.03 -1.10
C VAL A 193 22.87 -6.31 -1.10
N GLU A 194 23.48 -6.63 -2.26
CA GLU A 194 24.38 -7.79 -2.39
C GLU A 194 25.66 -7.63 -1.54
N GLU A 195 26.21 -6.43 -1.45
CA GLU A 195 27.35 -6.13 -0.57
C GLU A 195 27.00 -6.24 0.93
N LYS A 196 25.72 -6.16 1.29
CA LYS A 196 25.24 -6.47 2.65
C LYS A 196 25.00 -7.96 2.89
N GLY A 197 25.36 -8.82 1.94
CA GLY A 197 25.28 -10.28 2.06
C GLY A 197 23.92 -10.87 1.75
N ILE A 198 23.03 -10.14 1.08
CA ILE A 198 21.72 -10.61 0.67
C ILE A 198 21.77 -11.04 -0.80
N ALA A 199 21.37 -12.27 -1.11
CA ALA A 199 21.31 -12.75 -2.48
C ALA A 199 20.10 -12.10 -3.21
N VAL A 200 20.34 -11.55 -4.43
CA VAL A 200 19.30 -10.92 -5.24
C VAL A 200 19.27 -11.52 -6.65
N HIS A 201 18.22 -12.26 -6.96
CA HIS A 201 17.96 -12.84 -8.27
C HIS A 201 16.99 -11.95 -9.04
N THR A 202 17.50 -11.14 -9.96
CA THR A 202 16.70 -10.38 -10.95
C THR A 202 16.41 -11.24 -12.18
N ASN A 203 15.45 -10.83 -13.04
CA ASN A 203 14.97 -11.62 -14.17
C ASN A 203 14.55 -13.05 -13.78
N THR A 204 14.12 -13.24 -12.55
CA THR A 204 13.81 -14.55 -11.97
C THR A 204 12.44 -14.51 -11.30
N LYS A 205 11.65 -15.55 -11.49
CA LYS A 205 10.34 -15.72 -10.86
C LYS A 205 10.28 -17.01 -10.06
N VAL A 206 9.43 -17.04 -9.06
CA VAL A 206 9.06 -18.27 -8.37
C VAL A 206 8.05 -19.03 -9.25
N GLU A 207 8.32 -20.28 -9.55
CA GLU A 207 7.45 -21.16 -10.36
C GLU A 207 6.50 -21.96 -9.47
N SER A 208 6.98 -22.48 -8.35
CA SER A 208 6.17 -23.24 -7.39
C SER A 208 6.78 -23.24 -6.00
N ILE A 209 5.95 -23.49 -5.02
CA ILE A 209 6.31 -23.70 -3.61
C ILE A 209 5.71 -25.02 -3.17
N THR A 210 6.50 -25.89 -2.56
CA THR A 210 6.04 -27.18 -2.04
C THR A 210 6.51 -27.37 -0.61
N GLN A 211 5.77 -28.16 0.17
CA GLN A 211 6.16 -28.52 1.54
C GLN A 211 7.34 -29.50 1.51
N SER A 212 8.34 -29.30 2.40
CA SER A 212 9.40 -30.26 2.67
C SER A 212 9.32 -30.76 4.12
N GLN A 213 10.23 -31.65 4.51
CA GLN A 213 10.32 -32.12 5.91
C GLN A 213 10.79 -31.01 6.87
N SER A 214 11.57 -30.04 6.37
CA SER A 214 12.24 -29.01 7.17
C SER A 214 11.82 -27.57 6.79
N GLY A 215 10.75 -27.40 6.01
CA GLY A 215 10.28 -26.08 5.58
C GLY A 215 9.57 -26.11 4.23
N LEU A 216 9.92 -25.18 3.36
CA LEU A 216 9.37 -25.01 2.02
C LEU A 216 10.48 -25.14 0.97
N LEU A 217 10.19 -25.85 -0.12
CA LEU A 217 11.04 -25.87 -1.32
C LEU A 217 10.46 -24.91 -2.36
N VAL A 218 11.23 -23.92 -2.74
CA VAL A 218 10.86 -22.90 -3.71
C VAL A 218 11.61 -23.14 -5.01
N LYS A 219 10.90 -23.46 -6.08
CA LYS A 219 11.47 -23.63 -7.41
C LYS A 219 11.47 -22.30 -8.15
N LEU A 220 12.63 -21.93 -8.68
CA LEU A 220 12.84 -20.71 -9.46
C LEU A 220 12.91 -20.96 -10.95
N SER A 221 12.61 -19.96 -11.77
CA SER A 221 12.64 -20.04 -13.24
C SER A 221 14.03 -20.20 -13.84
N ASN A 222 15.09 -19.95 -13.09
CA ASN A 222 16.47 -20.22 -13.47
C ASN A 222 16.89 -21.68 -13.23
N GLY A 223 15.97 -22.52 -12.74
CA GLY A 223 16.20 -23.94 -12.45
C GLY A 223 16.66 -24.23 -11.01
N GLU A 224 16.98 -23.22 -10.22
CA GLU A 224 17.34 -23.40 -8.81
C GLU A 224 16.14 -23.85 -7.97
N VAL A 225 16.42 -24.64 -6.93
CA VAL A 225 15.47 -25.01 -5.88
C VAL A 225 16.06 -24.58 -4.53
N ILE A 226 15.38 -23.67 -3.85
CA ILE A 226 15.83 -23.11 -2.57
C ILE A 226 14.95 -23.64 -1.45
N GLU A 227 15.56 -24.18 -0.41
CA GLU A 227 14.85 -24.59 0.81
C GLU A 227 14.82 -23.44 1.79
N VAL A 228 13.61 -23.07 2.27
CA VAL A 228 13.37 -21.92 3.16
C VAL A 228 12.40 -22.25 4.27
N ASP A 229 12.47 -21.46 5.36
CA ASP A 229 11.57 -21.57 6.51
C ASP A 229 10.38 -20.61 6.40
N LEU A 230 10.52 -19.56 5.56
CA LEU A 230 9.52 -18.50 5.35
C LEU A 230 9.62 -17.96 3.94
N VAL A 231 8.47 -17.76 3.30
CA VAL A 231 8.34 -17.01 2.05
C VAL A 231 7.52 -15.75 2.31
N ILE A 232 8.06 -14.60 1.90
CA ILE A 232 7.35 -13.31 1.92
C ILE A 232 6.92 -12.97 0.51
N SER A 233 5.60 -12.83 0.29
CA SER A 233 5.05 -12.40 -1.00
C SER A 233 4.84 -10.89 -1.03
N ALA A 234 5.80 -10.14 -1.59
CA ALA A 234 5.76 -8.70 -1.79
C ALA A 234 5.57 -8.34 -3.27
N THR A 235 4.67 -9.04 -3.95
CA THR A 235 4.46 -8.99 -5.42
C THR A 235 3.52 -7.87 -5.87
N GLY A 236 3.27 -6.90 -4.99
CA GLY A 236 2.43 -5.73 -5.25
C GLY A 236 1.06 -5.81 -4.62
N VAL A 237 0.29 -4.76 -4.81
CA VAL A 237 -1.06 -4.59 -4.26
C VAL A 237 -2.03 -4.17 -5.36
N LYS A 238 -3.32 -4.37 -5.11
CA LYS A 238 -4.43 -3.91 -5.97
C LYS A 238 -5.51 -3.27 -5.11
N PRO A 239 -6.30 -2.32 -5.65
CA PRO A 239 -7.43 -1.72 -4.96
C PRO A 239 -8.40 -2.77 -4.41
N ASN A 240 -8.89 -2.53 -3.19
CA ASN A 240 -9.84 -3.42 -2.52
C ASN A 240 -11.28 -3.05 -2.90
N ILE A 241 -11.72 -3.48 -4.08
CA ILE A 241 -12.99 -3.09 -4.73
C ILE A 241 -13.91 -4.28 -5.05
N GLU A 242 -13.58 -5.49 -4.63
CA GLU A 242 -14.33 -6.71 -5.00
C GLU A 242 -15.81 -6.63 -4.63
N PHE A 243 -16.13 -6.02 -3.47
CA PHE A 243 -17.50 -5.83 -2.99
C PHE A 243 -18.33 -4.84 -3.83
N LEU A 244 -17.68 -4.11 -4.75
CA LEU A 244 -18.33 -3.14 -5.64
C LEU A 244 -18.77 -3.75 -6.98
N LYS A 245 -18.50 -5.05 -7.21
CA LYS A 245 -19.02 -5.74 -8.38
C LYS A 245 -20.54 -5.55 -8.47
N ASN A 246 -20.99 -5.10 -9.62
CA ASN A 246 -22.41 -4.82 -9.91
C ASN A 246 -23.03 -3.66 -9.09
N SER A 247 -22.24 -2.84 -8.41
CA SER A 247 -22.76 -1.66 -7.68
C SER A 247 -23.28 -0.57 -8.61
N GLY A 248 -22.75 -0.48 -9.84
CA GLY A 248 -23.04 0.60 -10.79
C GLY A 248 -22.11 1.82 -10.65
N LEU A 249 -21.14 1.81 -9.73
CA LEU A 249 -20.11 2.84 -9.68
C LEU A 249 -19.16 2.70 -10.87
N GLN A 250 -18.64 3.82 -11.36
CA GLN A 250 -17.59 3.81 -12.38
C GLN A 250 -16.26 3.40 -11.77
N ILE A 251 -15.74 2.27 -12.26
CA ILE A 251 -14.50 1.63 -11.80
C ILE A 251 -13.71 1.24 -13.04
N GLN A 252 -12.40 1.53 -13.00
CA GLN A 252 -11.41 0.94 -13.93
C GLN A 252 -10.50 0.02 -13.12
N THR A 253 -9.26 0.41 -12.87
CA THR A 253 -8.38 -0.30 -11.93
C THR A 253 -8.76 0.00 -10.49
N GLY A 254 -9.11 1.27 -10.21
CA GLY A 254 -9.64 1.77 -8.95
C GLY A 254 -11.00 2.45 -9.13
N ILE A 255 -11.54 3.02 -8.05
CA ILE A 255 -12.77 3.82 -8.11
C ILE A 255 -12.44 5.17 -8.74
N LEU A 256 -13.13 5.50 -9.84
CA LEU A 256 -12.96 6.81 -10.48
C LEU A 256 -13.55 7.91 -9.59
N VAL A 257 -12.73 8.90 -9.27
CA VAL A 257 -13.16 10.08 -8.52
C VAL A 257 -12.87 11.36 -9.29
N ASN A 258 -13.67 12.40 -9.02
CA ASN A 258 -13.41 13.75 -9.49
C ASN A 258 -12.47 14.48 -8.52
N GLU A 259 -12.20 15.77 -8.78
CA GLU A 259 -11.35 16.62 -7.93
C GLU A 259 -11.89 16.82 -6.51
N GLN A 260 -13.19 16.58 -6.29
CA GLN A 260 -13.84 16.63 -4.99
C GLN A 260 -13.83 15.29 -4.24
N MET A 261 -13.12 14.30 -4.76
CA MET A 261 -13.11 12.91 -4.28
C MET A 261 -14.50 12.23 -4.33
N GLN A 262 -15.41 12.76 -5.14
CA GLN A 262 -16.74 12.21 -5.36
C GLN A 262 -16.67 11.17 -6.48
N THR A 263 -17.38 10.06 -6.32
CA THR A 263 -17.52 9.00 -7.34
C THR A 263 -18.58 9.39 -8.39
N SER A 264 -18.95 8.46 -9.24
CA SER A 264 -20.09 8.64 -10.18
C SER A 264 -21.46 8.79 -9.50
N HIS A 265 -21.53 8.60 -8.17
CA HIS A 265 -22.73 8.80 -7.37
C HIS A 265 -22.56 10.00 -6.41
N PRO A 266 -23.52 10.96 -6.34
CA PRO A 266 -23.37 12.23 -5.64
C PRO A 266 -23.22 12.10 -4.11
N ASP A 267 -23.60 10.98 -3.52
CA ASP A 267 -23.52 10.75 -2.08
C ASP A 267 -22.41 9.77 -1.70
N ILE A 268 -21.60 9.33 -2.68
CA ILE A 268 -20.53 8.36 -2.46
C ILE A 268 -19.19 8.97 -2.87
N TYR A 269 -18.25 8.92 -1.96
CA TYR A 269 -16.89 9.42 -2.07
C TYR A 269 -15.90 8.26 -1.94
N ALA A 270 -14.68 8.46 -2.42
CA ALA A 270 -13.60 7.49 -2.17
C ALA A 270 -12.27 8.22 -1.90
N ALA A 271 -11.38 7.59 -1.10
CA ALA A 271 -10.08 8.15 -0.75
C ALA A 271 -9.03 7.05 -0.48
N GLY A 272 -7.78 7.35 -0.77
CA GLY A 272 -6.62 6.48 -0.59
C GLY A 272 -6.42 5.49 -1.73
N ASP A 273 -5.70 4.39 -1.48
CA ASP A 273 -5.23 3.42 -2.48
C ASP A 273 -6.36 2.79 -3.33
N VAL A 274 -7.60 2.93 -2.90
CA VAL A 274 -8.77 2.42 -3.62
C VAL A 274 -9.17 3.32 -4.79
N THR A 275 -8.67 4.57 -4.84
CA THR A 275 -9.05 5.58 -5.82
C THR A 275 -8.15 5.58 -7.05
N GLU A 276 -8.75 5.95 -8.17
CA GLU A 276 -8.08 6.34 -9.40
C GLU A 276 -8.40 7.82 -9.65
N SER A 277 -7.41 8.67 -9.37
CA SER A 277 -7.52 10.13 -9.37
C SER A 277 -6.55 10.76 -10.37
N ILE A 278 -6.68 12.06 -10.61
CA ILE A 278 -5.81 12.80 -11.52
C ILE A 278 -4.39 12.90 -10.94
N ASP A 279 -3.39 12.57 -11.75
CA ASP A 279 -1.99 12.85 -11.48
C ASP A 279 -1.66 14.32 -11.80
N PHE A 280 -0.97 14.97 -10.88
CA PHE A 280 -0.63 16.39 -10.99
C PHE A 280 0.32 16.68 -12.17
N CYS A 281 1.24 15.76 -12.47
CA CYS A 281 2.26 15.96 -13.49
C CYS A 281 1.75 15.69 -14.91
N THR A 282 0.90 14.68 -15.06
CA THR A 282 0.47 14.18 -16.38
C THR A 282 -0.94 14.59 -16.76
N GLY A 283 -1.80 14.89 -15.77
CA GLY A 283 -3.24 15.03 -15.97
C GLY A 283 -3.98 13.70 -16.22
N GLU A 284 -3.26 12.58 -16.25
CA GLU A 284 -3.82 11.27 -16.45
C GLU A 284 -4.41 10.71 -15.14
N ARG A 285 -5.27 9.70 -15.25
CA ARG A 285 -5.80 9.01 -14.10
C ARG A 285 -4.85 7.91 -13.65
N ILE A 286 -4.49 7.94 -12.37
CA ILE A 286 -3.59 6.95 -11.75
C ILE A 286 -4.09 6.51 -10.39
N ILE A 287 -3.56 5.37 -9.94
CA ILE A 287 -3.59 4.97 -8.54
C ILE A 287 -2.29 5.42 -7.90
N ASN A 288 -2.36 6.34 -6.96
CA ASN A 288 -1.20 6.81 -6.20
C ASN A 288 -1.31 6.36 -4.74
N ALA A 289 -0.82 5.13 -4.49
CA ALA A 289 -0.98 4.41 -3.22
C ALA A 289 0.10 4.82 -2.20
N ILE A 290 0.06 6.06 -1.74
CA ILE A 290 0.91 6.59 -0.66
C ILE A 290 0.06 7.23 0.44
N GLN A 291 0.52 7.11 1.69
CA GLN A 291 -0.24 7.59 2.84
C GLN A 291 -0.50 9.11 2.83
N PRO A 292 0.42 10.00 2.44
CA PRO A 292 0.12 11.43 2.31
C PRO A 292 -1.06 11.71 1.38
N ASN A 293 -1.07 11.10 0.19
CA ASN A 293 -2.16 11.24 -0.76
C ASN A 293 -3.51 10.75 -0.18
N ALA A 294 -3.49 9.62 0.53
CA ALA A 294 -4.67 9.09 1.21
C ALA A 294 -5.20 10.09 2.28
N ALA A 295 -4.32 10.80 2.97
CA ALA A 295 -4.68 11.81 3.98
C ALA A 295 -5.31 13.05 3.33
N ASP A 296 -4.72 13.55 2.25
CA ASP A 296 -5.22 14.72 1.53
C ASP A 296 -6.59 14.43 0.89
N GLN A 297 -6.73 13.30 0.20
CA GLN A 297 -7.99 12.85 -0.38
C GLN A 297 -9.07 12.68 0.67
N ALA A 298 -8.75 12.09 1.83
CA ALA A 298 -9.68 11.92 2.93
C ALA A 298 -10.16 13.26 3.51
N SER A 299 -9.27 14.24 3.62
CA SER A 299 -9.58 15.59 4.09
C SER A 299 -10.53 16.31 3.14
N ILE A 300 -10.28 16.20 1.83
CA ILE A 300 -11.15 16.75 0.76
C ILE A 300 -12.51 16.07 0.79
N ALA A 301 -12.55 14.74 0.81
CA ALA A 301 -13.80 13.98 0.89
C ALA A 301 -14.62 14.34 2.13
N ALA A 302 -13.99 14.43 3.30
CA ALA A 302 -14.65 14.80 4.55
C ALA A 302 -15.27 16.19 4.50
N CYS A 303 -14.57 17.17 3.94
CA CYS A 303 -15.09 18.52 3.73
C CYS A 303 -16.35 18.50 2.86
N ASN A 304 -16.29 17.81 1.72
CA ASN A 304 -17.38 17.76 0.75
C ASN A 304 -18.59 16.94 1.25
N MET A 305 -18.33 15.83 1.96
CA MET A 305 -19.39 15.08 2.65
C MET A 305 -20.11 15.90 3.71
N ALA A 306 -19.41 16.82 4.36
CA ALA A 306 -19.97 17.75 5.35
C ALA A 306 -20.66 18.96 4.71
N GLY A 307 -20.76 19.06 3.39
CA GLY A 307 -21.42 20.14 2.65
C GLY A 307 -20.52 21.35 2.38
N GLY A 308 -19.21 21.19 2.54
CA GLY A 308 -18.20 22.18 2.13
C GLY A 308 -17.82 22.05 0.66
N HIS A 309 -16.81 22.84 0.25
CA HIS A 309 -16.24 22.82 -1.09
C HIS A 309 -14.72 22.76 -0.97
N ALA A 310 -14.14 21.58 -1.26
CA ALA A 310 -12.71 21.37 -1.33
C ALA A 310 -12.37 20.60 -2.62
N THR A 311 -11.28 20.95 -3.28
CA THR A 311 -10.84 20.31 -4.51
C THR A 311 -9.37 19.92 -4.44
N ALA A 312 -9.02 18.80 -5.05
CA ALA A 312 -7.64 18.39 -5.27
C ALA A 312 -7.10 18.99 -6.58
N VAL A 313 -5.86 19.41 -6.56
CA VAL A 313 -5.13 19.84 -7.78
C VAL A 313 -4.49 18.66 -8.51
N GLY A 314 -4.66 17.45 -8.02
CA GLY A 314 -4.02 16.24 -8.47
C GLY A 314 -3.15 15.60 -7.37
N SER A 315 -2.75 14.36 -7.58
CA SER A 315 -1.82 13.66 -6.70
C SER A 315 -0.42 13.64 -7.29
N LEU A 316 0.60 13.89 -6.49
CA LEU A 316 1.99 13.83 -6.92
C LEU A 316 2.61 12.48 -6.51
N GLN A 317 3.19 11.77 -7.46
CA GLN A 317 3.98 10.58 -7.16
C GLN A 317 5.30 11.00 -6.54
N VAL A 318 5.47 10.71 -5.26
CA VAL A 318 6.73 10.92 -4.53
C VAL A 318 7.04 9.64 -3.77
N ASN A 319 8.20 9.08 -4.04
CA ASN A 319 8.67 7.88 -3.35
C ASN A 319 10.00 8.19 -2.66
N VAL A 320 10.11 7.84 -1.41
CA VAL A 320 11.36 7.88 -0.63
C VAL A 320 11.55 6.50 -0.02
N LEU A 321 12.70 5.91 -0.26
CA LEU A 321 13.05 4.57 0.16
C LEU A 321 14.40 4.58 0.85
N ASP A 322 14.44 4.04 2.06
CA ASP A 322 15.68 3.62 2.71
C ASP A 322 15.86 2.11 2.48
N THR A 323 16.98 1.72 1.95
CA THR A 323 17.32 0.31 1.73
C THR A 323 18.65 0.02 2.39
N LEU A 324 18.63 -0.44 3.64
CA LEU A 324 19.82 -0.74 4.44
C LEU A 324 20.78 0.45 4.55
N GLY A 325 20.24 1.66 4.73
CA GLY A 325 21.00 2.90 4.83
C GLY A 325 21.29 3.60 3.50
N LEU A 326 20.96 3.01 2.35
CA LEU A 326 21.00 3.70 1.06
C LEU A 326 19.65 4.38 0.80
N ILE A 327 19.62 5.70 0.95
CA ILE A 327 18.41 6.50 0.71
C ILE A 327 18.30 6.79 -0.78
N SER A 328 17.15 6.49 -1.35
CA SER A 328 16.80 6.79 -2.73
C SER A 328 15.42 7.43 -2.82
N SER A 329 15.22 8.31 -3.79
CA SER A 329 13.94 8.97 -4.01
C SER A 329 13.67 9.15 -5.48
N SER A 330 12.37 9.20 -5.82
CA SER A 330 11.91 9.60 -7.14
C SER A 330 10.63 10.41 -7.03
N PHE A 331 10.41 11.31 -7.97
CA PHE A 331 9.14 12.04 -8.06
C PHE A 331 8.73 12.29 -9.51
N GLY A 332 7.44 12.54 -9.71
CA GLY A 332 6.86 12.92 -10.99
C GLY A 332 7.17 11.92 -12.11
N GLN A 333 7.48 12.43 -13.28
CA GLN A 333 7.81 11.63 -14.47
C GLN A 333 9.29 11.25 -14.52
N TRP A 334 9.75 10.53 -13.48
CA TRP A 334 11.14 10.12 -13.28
C TRP A 334 11.74 9.27 -14.41
N SER A 335 10.91 8.65 -15.25
CA SER A 335 11.33 7.87 -16.42
C SER A 335 11.47 8.72 -17.68
N GLY A 336 11.12 10.01 -17.59
CA GLY A 336 11.10 10.94 -18.73
C GLY A 336 9.85 10.83 -19.59
N ILE A 337 9.80 11.67 -20.63
CA ILE A 337 8.73 11.70 -21.64
C ILE A 337 9.32 11.64 -23.04
N GLN A 338 8.52 11.25 -24.02
CA GLN A 338 8.94 11.26 -25.41
C GLN A 338 9.26 12.70 -25.85
N GLY A 339 10.47 12.92 -26.38
CA GLY A 339 10.95 14.23 -26.79
C GLY A 339 11.44 15.13 -25.67
N GLY A 340 11.38 14.67 -24.42
CA GLY A 340 11.95 15.36 -23.26
C GLY A 340 13.47 15.30 -23.24
N GLN A 341 14.08 16.05 -22.35
CA GLN A 341 15.52 16.09 -22.11
C GLN A 341 15.83 15.64 -20.69
N HIS A 342 17.03 15.10 -20.49
CA HIS A 342 17.49 14.80 -19.15
C HIS A 342 18.97 15.17 -18.96
N VAL A 343 19.32 15.38 -17.72
CA VAL A 343 20.70 15.44 -17.27
C VAL A 343 20.90 14.43 -16.17
N GLU A 344 22.03 13.72 -16.22
CA GLU A 344 22.35 12.74 -15.19
C GLU A 344 23.81 12.79 -14.78
N ARG A 345 24.05 12.40 -13.53
CA ARG A 345 25.39 12.20 -12.98
C ARG A 345 25.40 10.91 -12.19
N CYS A 346 26.40 10.08 -12.44
CA CYS A 346 26.59 8.81 -11.75
C CYS A 346 28.01 8.70 -11.19
N ASN A 347 28.13 8.29 -9.93
CA ASN A 347 29.37 7.85 -9.30
C ASN A 347 29.09 6.50 -8.60
N PRO A 348 29.26 5.38 -9.31
CA PRO A 348 28.85 4.06 -8.81
C PRO A 348 29.70 3.56 -7.63
N ASP A 349 30.94 4.07 -7.47
CA ASP A 349 31.82 3.70 -6.36
C ASP A 349 31.37 4.32 -5.04
N GLN A 350 30.61 5.42 -5.10
CA GLN A 350 30.06 6.11 -3.93
C GLN A 350 28.54 5.94 -3.82
N TYR A 351 27.90 5.11 -4.64
CA TYR A 351 26.45 4.92 -4.70
C TYR A 351 25.67 6.23 -4.88
N GLN A 352 26.24 7.15 -5.69
CA GLN A 352 25.62 8.44 -5.98
C GLN A 352 25.09 8.45 -7.42
N TYR A 353 23.82 8.74 -7.55
CA TYR A 353 23.15 8.90 -8.82
C TYR A 353 22.10 9.99 -8.71
N ILE A 354 22.05 10.87 -9.68
CA ILE A 354 20.99 11.84 -9.87
C ILE A 354 20.61 11.89 -11.34
N ARG A 355 19.32 11.93 -11.61
CA ARG A 355 18.76 12.17 -12.93
C ARG A 355 17.61 13.13 -12.81
N LEU A 356 17.59 14.16 -13.68
CA LEU A 356 16.56 15.18 -13.74
C LEU A 356 15.93 15.13 -15.13
N GLU A 357 14.61 15.06 -15.19
CA GLU A 357 13.83 14.98 -16.41
C GLU A 357 13.13 16.32 -16.69
N PHE A 358 13.23 16.80 -17.94
CA PHE A 358 12.70 18.06 -18.37
C PHE A 358 11.75 17.92 -19.56
N ASP A 359 10.67 18.70 -19.53
CA ASP A 359 9.86 19.07 -20.70
C ASP A 359 10.17 20.52 -21.02
N GLN A 360 10.95 20.75 -22.08
CA GLN A 360 11.57 22.06 -22.39
C GLN A 360 12.38 22.57 -21.16
N ASP A 361 11.99 23.72 -20.60
CA ASP A 361 12.67 24.32 -19.44
C ASP A 361 12.03 23.92 -18.09
N ARG A 362 11.00 23.06 -18.09
CA ARG A 362 10.28 22.67 -16.89
C ARG A 362 10.78 21.32 -16.36
N LEU A 363 11.23 21.28 -15.11
CA LEU A 363 11.52 20.02 -14.41
C LEU A 363 10.22 19.26 -14.18
N ILE A 364 10.13 18.04 -14.68
CA ILE A 364 8.94 17.17 -14.58
C ILE A 364 9.15 15.94 -13.71
N GLY A 365 10.40 15.57 -13.44
CA GLY A 365 10.70 14.40 -12.62
C GLY A 365 12.17 14.29 -12.26
N ALA A 366 12.43 13.46 -11.26
CA ALA A 366 13.79 13.09 -10.83
C ALA A 366 13.82 11.70 -10.20
#